data_5bfbc6009f4aa4e4b0ae388805b0c1d4
#
_entry.id   5bfbc6009f4aa4e4b0ae388805b0c1d4
#
_cell.length_a   1.000
_cell.length_b   1.000
_cell.length_c   1.000
_cell.angle_alpha   90.00
_cell.angle_beta   90.00
_cell.angle_gamma   90.00
#
_symmetry.space_group_name_H-M   'P 1'
#
loop_
_entity.id
_entity.type
_entity.pdbx_description
1 polymer ?
#
loop_
_entity_poly.entity_id
_entity_poly.type
_entity_poly.pdbx_seq_one_letter_code
_entity_poly.pdbx_strand_id
1 'polypeptide(L)'
;MLEEKAVEAQKYGIRLETKINLYDTRNISQNHLCSAFANMIDNAIRAERGFTEKDSDRKIINVNAVSDSVSVYITVRNYVSGVEISREDDSSLHGYGQQILGDIAQIYSGRFEKSEKNGEYTCTLVMQMKERQAEDFA
;
A
#
# COMPACT_ATOMS: atom_id res chain seq x y z
N MET A 1 -1.40 -5.21 12.98
CA MET A 1 -0.89 -5.44 11.60
C MET A 1 0.18 -4.43 11.22
N LEU A 2 -0.07 -3.14 11.34
CA LEU A 2 0.94 -2.12 11.00
C LEU A 2 2.19 -2.20 11.90
N GLU A 3 2.02 -2.54 13.17
CA GLU A 3 3.14 -2.73 14.08
C GLU A 3 4.06 -3.86 13.63
N GLU A 4 3.49 -4.96 13.15
CA GLU A 4 4.25 -6.08 12.62
C GLU A 4 5.03 -5.69 11.38
N LYS A 5 4.43 -4.89 10.51
CA LYS A 5 5.11 -4.38 9.31
C LYS A 5 6.23 -3.42 9.65
N ALA A 6 6.05 -2.59 10.67
CA ALA A 6 7.11 -1.70 11.14
C ALA A 6 8.31 -2.49 11.66
N VAL A 7 8.07 -3.56 12.41
CA VAL A 7 9.15 -4.45 12.91
C VAL A 7 9.86 -5.13 11.74
N GLU A 8 9.10 -5.61 10.77
CA GLU A 8 9.67 -6.23 9.56
C GLU A 8 10.56 -5.25 8.79
N ALA A 9 10.08 -4.03 8.57
CA ALA A 9 10.85 -3.00 7.89
C ALA A 9 12.14 -2.67 8.65
N GLN A 10 12.07 -2.63 9.96
CA GLN A 10 13.21 -2.32 10.82
C GLN A 10 14.35 -3.32 10.68
N LYS A 11 14.04 -4.57 10.35
CA LYS A 11 15.06 -5.59 10.08
C LYS A 11 15.99 -5.21 8.93
N TYR A 12 15.51 -4.37 8.04
CA TYR A 12 16.27 -3.87 6.90
C TYR A 12 16.74 -2.44 7.11
N GLY A 13 16.58 -1.89 8.31
CA GLY A 13 16.92 -0.51 8.62
C GLY A 13 15.95 0.51 8.00
N ILE A 14 14.76 0.08 7.63
CA ILE A 14 13.75 0.94 7.00
C ILE A 14 12.81 1.47 8.07
N ARG A 15 12.56 2.78 8.03
CA ARG A 15 11.61 3.43 8.94
C ARG A 15 10.26 3.51 8.26
N LEU A 16 9.24 3.00 8.93
CA LEU A 16 7.86 3.07 8.48
C LEU A 16 7.16 4.23 9.18
N GLU A 17 6.76 5.23 8.43
CA GLU A 17 6.00 6.36 8.95
C GLU A 17 4.56 6.26 8.49
N THR A 18 3.64 6.31 9.45
CA THR A 18 2.23 6.13 9.16
C THR A 18 1.43 7.35 9.60
N LYS A 19 0.49 7.76 8.74
CA LYS A 19 -0.55 8.74 9.06
C LYS A 19 -1.88 8.12 8.67
N ILE A 20 -2.57 7.59 9.65
CA ILE A 20 -3.84 6.89 9.44
C ILE A 20 -4.95 7.72 10.05
N ASN A 21 -5.87 8.14 9.22
CA ASN A 21 -6.98 9.00 9.60
C ASN A 21 -8.26 8.51 8.94
N LEU A 22 -8.70 7.32 9.37
CA LEU A 22 -9.90 6.65 8.86
C LEU A 22 -11.02 6.82 9.89
N TYR A 23 -12.06 7.55 9.52
CA TYR A 23 -13.18 7.82 10.42
C TYR A 23 -14.24 6.74 10.36
N ASP A 24 -14.57 6.31 9.15
CA ASP A 24 -15.67 5.37 8.94
C ASP A 24 -15.32 4.45 7.79
N THR A 25 -15.24 3.16 8.08
CA THR A 25 -14.94 2.14 7.09
C THR A 25 -15.97 1.03 7.12
N ARG A 26 -17.21 1.35 7.55
CA ARG A 26 -18.28 0.36 7.78
C ARG A 26 -18.54 -0.53 6.59
N ASN A 27 -18.44 0.02 5.38
CA ASN A 27 -18.77 -0.69 4.16
C ASN A 27 -17.55 -1.33 3.50
N ILE A 28 -16.41 -1.36 4.20
CA ILE A 28 -15.20 -2.00 3.72
C ILE A 28 -14.81 -3.10 4.70
N SER A 29 -14.61 -4.30 4.17
CA SER A 29 -14.21 -5.45 4.99
C SER A 29 -12.86 -5.19 5.66
N GLN A 30 -12.77 -5.52 6.94
CA GLN A 30 -11.52 -5.48 7.70
C GLN A 30 -10.44 -6.33 7.01
N ASN A 31 -10.81 -7.49 6.48
CA ASN A 31 -9.87 -8.36 5.78
C ASN A 31 -9.32 -7.68 4.54
N HIS A 32 -10.15 -6.95 3.81
CA HIS A 32 -9.69 -6.20 2.62
C HIS A 32 -8.77 -5.05 3.01
N LEU A 33 -9.09 -4.33 4.08
CA LEU A 33 -8.22 -3.27 4.56
C LEU A 33 -6.86 -3.81 4.99
N CYS A 34 -6.83 -4.87 5.77
CA CYS A 34 -5.58 -5.49 6.21
C CYS A 34 -4.77 -6.00 5.04
N SER A 35 -5.42 -6.65 4.07
CA SER A 35 -4.77 -7.16 2.87
C SER A 35 -4.19 -6.02 2.04
N ALA A 36 -4.93 -4.92 1.91
CA ALA A 36 -4.47 -3.75 1.17
C ALA A 36 -3.20 -3.17 1.79
N PHE A 37 -3.23 -2.87 3.09
CA PHE A 37 -2.06 -2.34 3.78
C PHE A 37 -0.87 -3.29 3.70
N ALA A 38 -1.09 -4.57 3.98
CA ALA A 38 -0.02 -5.55 3.99
C ALA A 38 0.67 -5.64 2.62
N ASN A 39 -0.12 -5.74 1.55
CA ASN A 39 0.45 -5.87 0.21
C ASN A 39 1.16 -4.60 -0.25
N MET A 40 0.60 -3.44 0.03
CA MET A 40 1.22 -2.18 -0.34
C MET A 40 2.53 -1.94 0.41
N ILE A 41 2.56 -2.25 1.71
CA ILE A 41 3.76 -2.09 2.52
C ILE A 41 4.82 -3.13 2.15
N ASP A 42 4.43 -4.38 1.90
CA ASP A 42 5.37 -5.42 1.47
C ASP A 42 6.07 -5.04 0.16
N ASN A 43 5.34 -4.46 -0.78
CA ASN A 43 5.92 -3.96 -2.02
C ASN A 43 6.97 -2.88 -1.76
N ALA A 44 6.67 -1.98 -0.84
CA ALA A 44 7.57 -0.89 -0.48
C ALA A 44 8.83 -1.40 0.23
N ILE A 45 8.67 -2.33 1.16
CA ILE A 45 9.81 -2.96 1.86
C ILE A 45 10.70 -3.66 0.85
N ARG A 46 10.12 -4.41 -0.06
CA ARG A 46 10.88 -5.12 -1.09
C ARG A 46 11.69 -4.16 -1.95
N ALA A 47 11.11 -3.02 -2.28
CA ALA A 47 11.81 -2.01 -3.08
C ALA A 47 13.00 -1.39 -2.35
N GLU A 48 12.92 -1.25 -1.02
CA GLU A 48 13.95 -0.55 -0.24
C GLU A 48 14.91 -1.47 0.49
N ARG A 49 14.61 -2.77 0.63
CA ARG A 49 15.45 -3.66 1.43
C ARG A 49 16.88 -3.84 0.90
N GLY A 50 17.10 -3.52 -0.38
CA GLY A 50 18.42 -3.58 -0.99
C GLY A 50 19.26 -2.32 -0.80
N PHE A 51 18.72 -1.29 -0.16
CA PHE A 51 19.46 -0.06 0.09
C PHE A 51 20.58 -0.30 1.09
N THR A 52 21.73 0.34 0.84
CA THR A 52 22.89 0.30 1.70
C THR A 52 22.85 1.44 2.71
N GLU A 53 23.83 1.51 3.61
CA GLU A 53 23.98 2.62 4.56
C GLU A 53 24.11 3.98 3.89
N LYS A 54 24.62 4.02 2.65
CA LYS A 54 24.70 5.24 1.86
C LYS A 54 23.33 5.81 1.51
N ASP A 55 22.31 4.95 1.54
CA ASP A 55 20.93 5.30 1.20
C ASP A 55 20.09 5.56 2.45
N SER A 56 20.71 5.79 3.61
CA SER A 56 19.99 5.90 4.89
C SER A 56 18.86 6.92 4.85
N ASP A 57 19.03 8.02 4.12
CA ASP A 57 17.98 9.04 3.97
C ASP A 57 16.78 8.56 3.16
N ARG A 58 16.95 7.48 2.41
CA ARG A 58 15.90 6.91 1.54
C ARG A 58 15.28 5.65 2.12
N LYS A 59 15.77 5.20 3.27
CA LYS A 59 15.21 4.03 3.95
C LYS A 59 14.00 4.43 4.79
N ILE A 60 12.99 4.92 4.09
CA ILE A 60 11.76 5.39 4.71
C ILE A 60 10.60 5.04 3.81
N ILE A 61 9.52 4.56 4.41
CA ILE A 61 8.27 4.28 3.74
C ILE A 61 7.20 5.12 4.40
N ASN A 62 6.47 5.88 3.60
CA ASN A 62 5.37 6.69 4.08
C ASN A 62 4.05 6.01 3.74
N VAL A 63 3.23 5.78 4.76
CA VAL A 63 1.89 5.21 4.62
C VAL A 63 0.89 6.25 5.07
N ASN A 64 0.04 6.68 4.16
CA ASN A 64 -1.05 7.59 4.46
C ASN A 64 -2.38 6.92 4.15
N ALA A 65 -3.34 7.05 5.04
CA ALA A 65 -4.68 6.57 4.79
C ALA A 65 -5.66 7.60 5.32
N VAL A 66 -6.58 8.01 4.47
CA VAL A 66 -7.63 8.97 4.82
C VAL A 66 -8.95 8.48 4.29
N SER A 67 -10.02 8.87 4.95
CA SER A 67 -11.37 8.62 4.44
C SER A 67 -12.17 9.91 4.47
N ASP A 68 -13.03 10.07 3.47
CA ASP A 68 -14.11 11.04 3.50
C ASP A 68 -15.42 10.29 3.61
N SER A 69 -16.56 10.93 3.32
CA SER A 69 -17.87 10.30 3.40
C SER A 69 -18.13 9.28 2.29
N VAL A 70 -17.28 9.24 1.27
CA VAL A 70 -17.50 8.45 0.05
C VAL A 70 -16.43 7.41 -0.18
N SER A 71 -15.18 7.69 0.19
CA SER A 71 -14.05 6.86 -0.22
C SER A 71 -13.00 6.74 0.86
N VAL A 72 -12.24 5.65 0.76
CA VAL A 72 -11.00 5.45 1.52
C VAL A 72 -9.85 5.53 0.53
N TYR A 73 -8.82 6.29 0.89
CA TYR A 73 -7.60 6.47 0.09
C TYR A 73 -6.41 5.96 0.90
N ILE A 74 -5.69 5.00 0.34
CA ILE A 74 -4.45 4.51 0.94
C ILE A 74 -3.32 4.82 -0.03
N THR A 75 -2.32 5.54 0.44
CA THR A 75 -1.14 5.88 -0.36
C THR A 75 0.12 5.39 0.35
N VAL A 76 0.94 4.64 -0.35
CA VAL A 76 2.22 4.16 0.15
C VAL A 76 3.32 4.68 -0.77
N ARG A 77 4.30 5.34 -0.17
CA ARG A 77 5.42 5.94 -0.90
C ARG A 77 6.73 5.35 -0.43
N ASN A 78 7.56 4.96 -1.38
CA ASN A 78 8.90 4.46 -1.10
C ASN A 78 9.87 5.01 -2.14
N TYR A 79 11.15 4.98 -1.80
CA TYR A 79 12.19 5.27 -2.76
C TYR A 79 12.56 4.02 -3.53
N VAL A 80 13.10 4.19 -4.71
CA VAL A 80 13.59 3.09 -5.53
C VAL A 80 15.08 3.27 -5.76
N SER A 81 15.80 2.16 -5.76
CA SER A 81 17.21 2.13 -6.09
C SER A 81 17.38 2.40 -7.58
N GLY A 82 18.40 3.19 -7.94
CA GLY A 82 18.80 3.34 -9.34
C GLY A 82 19.44 2.09 -9.92
N VAL A 83 19.70 1.08 -9.09
CA VAL A 83 20.23 -0.21 -9.54
C VAL A 83 19.04 -1.12 -9.81
N GLU A 84 18.95 -1.63 -11.03
CA GLU A 84 17.93 -2.62 -11.37
C GLU A 84 18.14 -3.88 -10.54
N ILE A 85 17.22 -4.11 -9.60
CA ILE A 85 17.13 -5.40 -8.93
C ILE A 85 16.57 -6.36 -9.97
N SER A 86 17.16 -7.55 -10.05
CA SER A 86 16.73 -8.58 -10.99
C SER A 86 15.23 -8.84 -10.83
N ARG A 87 14.47 -8.41 -11.83
CA ARG A 87 13.01 -8.50 -11.83
C ARG A 87 12.50 -9.95 -11.85
N GLU A 88 13.37 -10.89 -12.16
CA GLU A 88 12.98 -12.31 -12.32
C GLU A 88 12.63 -12.96 -11.00
N ASP A 89 13.34 -12.64 -9.93
CA ASP A 89 13.12 -13.25 -8.62
C ASP A 89 11.90 -12.67 -7.89
N ASP A 90 11.53 -11.44 -8.21
CA ASP A 90 10.43 -10.74 -7.55
C ASP A 90 9.12 -10.76 -8.34
N SER A 91 9.19 -11.08 -9.63
CA SER A 91 8.05 -10.87 -10.53
C SER A 91 6.82 -11.68 -10.15
N SER A 92 6.97 -12.92 -9.66
CA SER A 92 5.82 -13.76 -9.32
C SER A 92 5.13 -13.30 -8.03
N LEU A 93 5.90 -12.97 -6.99
CA LEU A 93 5.37 -12.47 -5.73
C LEU A 93 4.84 -11.06 -5.88
N HIS A 94 5.53 -10.24 -6.65
CA HIS A 94 5.14 -8.86 -6.93
C HIS A 94 3.84 -8.83 -7.74
N GLY A 95 3.69 -9.73 -8.71
CA GLY A 95 2.48 -9.86 -9.50
C GLY A 95 1.27 -10.26 -8.66
N TYR A 96 1.47 -11.14 -7.67
CA TYR A 96 0.41 -11.59 -6.79
C TYR A 96 -0.14 -10.47 -5.93
N GLY A 97 0.74 -9.72 -5.27
CA GLY A 97 0.33 -8.60 -4.42
C GLY A 97 -0.40 -7.53 -5.21
N GLN A 98 0.07 -7.21 -6.41
CA GLN A 98 -0.57 -6.22 -7.27
C GLN A 98 -1.91 -6.70 -7.78
N GLN A 99 -2.04 -7.98 -8.09
CA GLN A 99 -3.31 -8.55 -8.50
C GLN A 99 -4.34 -8.46 -7.38
N ILE A 100 -3.94 -8.75 -6.14
CA ILE A 100 -4.82 -8.62 -4.98
C ILE A 100 -5.30 -7.18 -4.84
N LEU A 101 -4.42 -6.21 -4.99
CA LEU A 101 -4.77 -4.80 -4.89
C LEU A 101 -5.72 -4.37 -6.00
N GLY A 102 -5.49 -4.85 -7.21
CA GLY A 102 -6.40 -4.61 -8.33
C GLY A 102 -7.78 -5.22 -8.10
N ASP A 103 -7.84 -6.43 -7.56
CA ASP A 103 -9.09 -7.11 -7.22
C ASP A 103 -9.86 -6.35 -6.14
N ILE A 104 -9.15 -5.89 -5.10
CA ILE A 104 -9.78 -5.09 -4.03
C ILE A 104 -10.35 -3.80 -4.61
N ALA A 105 -9.58 -3.11 -5.46
CA ALA A 105 -10.06 -1.90 -6.12
C ALA A 105 -11.35 -2.16 -6.88
N GLN A 106 -11.41 -3.26 -7.61
CA GLN A 106 -12.58 -3.63 -8.39
C GLN A 106 -13.79 -3.94 -7.51
N ILE A 107 -13.59 -4.67 -6.41
CA ILE A 107 -14.65 -4.99 -5.45
C ILE A 107 -15.34 -3.70 -4.95
N TYR A 108 -14.56 -2.66 -4.69
CA TYR A 108 -15.06 -1.41 -4.13
C TYR A 108 -15.24 -0.31 -5.17
N SER A 109 -15.29 -0.68 -6.45
CA SER A 109 -15.50 0.26 -7.57
C SER A 109 -14.53 1.44 -7.54
N GLY A 110 -13.33 1.18 -7.08
CA GLY A 110 -12.27 2.17 -6.97
C GLY A 110 -11.20 1.97 -8.03
N ARG A 111 -9.98 2.31 -7.66
CA ARG A 111 -8.83 2.16 -8.54
C ARG A 111 -7.55 1.92 -7.76
N PHE A 112 -6.61 1.29 -8.41
CA PHE A 112 -5.26 1.13 -7.91
C PHE A 112 -4.29 1.74 -8.93
N GLU A 113 -3.54 2.74 -8.51
CA GLU A 113 -2.64 3.49 -9.38
C GLU A 113 -1.21 3.41 -8.85
N LYS A 114 -0.26 3.42 -9.78
CA LYS A 114 1.17 3.40 -9.47
C LYS A 114 1.85 4.50 -10.29
N SER A 115 2.78 5.19 -9.66
CA SER A 115 3.58 6.19 -10.36
C SER A 115 5.00 6.19 -9.81
N GLU A 116 5.96 6.49 -10.67
CA GLU A 116 7.35 6.67 -10.31
C GLU A 116 7.82 8.00 -10.83
N LYS A 117 8.46 8.78 -9.96
CA LYS A 117 8.96 10.10 -10.33
C LYS A 117 10.17 10.43 -9.47
N ASN A 118 11.30 10.72 -10.13
CA ASN A 118 12.52 11.16 -9.45
C ASN A 118 13.02 10.18 -8.37
N GLY A 119 12.93 8.87 -8.66
CA GLY A 119 13.39 7.85 -7.72
C GLY A 119 12.42 7.57 -6.58
N GLU A 120 11.22 8.12 -6.66
CA GLU A 120 10.16 7.91 -5.68
C GLU A 120 8.99 7.19 -6.32
N TYR A 121 8.55 6.12 -5.69
CA TYR A 121 7.45 5.29 -6.18
C TYR A 121 6.25 5.45 -5.26
N THR A 122 5.10 5.72 -5.86
CA THR A 122 3.86 5.95 -5.12
C THR A 122 2.79 5.00 -5.62
N CYS A 123 2.17 4.28 -4.68
CA CYS A 123 0.99 3.46 -4.93
C CYS A 123 -0.20 4.10 -4.24
N THR A 124 -1.32 4.17 -4.93
CA THR A 124 -2.57 4.69 -4.36
C THR A 124 -3.70 3.70 -4.62
N LEU A 125 -4.37 3.30 -3.56
CA LEU A 125 -5.58 2.47 -3.63
C LEU A 125 -6.76 3.31 -3.17
N VAL A 126 -7.78 3.38 -4.01
CA VAL A 126 -9.04 4.05 -3.69
C VAL A 126 -10.14 3.01 -3.62
N MET A 127 -10.87 3.02 -2.51
CA MET A 127 -12.03 2.14 -2.31
C MET A 127 -13.24 3.02 -2.02
N GLN A 128 -14.33 2.80 -2.75
CA GLN A 128 -15.55 3.55 -2.53
C GLN A 128 -16.39 2.90 -1.44
N MET A 129 -16.79 3.69 -0.46
CA MET A 129 -17.71 3.27 0.57
C MET A 129 -19.13 3.56 0.09
N LYS A 130 -19.68 2.66 -0.71
CA LYS A 130 -21.05 2.82 -1.15
C LYS A 130 -21.97 2.58 0.02
N GLU A 131 -22.82 3.56 0.33
CA GLU A 131 -23.96 3.30 1.21
C GLU A 131 -24.82 2.22 0.56
N ARG A 132 -25.25 1.24 1.36
CA ARG A 132 -26.25 0.29 0.89
C ARG A 132 -27.50 1.08 0.56
N GLN A 133 -27.91 0.99 -0.70
CA GLN A 133 -29.15 1.61 -1.15
C GLN A 133 -30.33 0.78 -0.64
N ALA A 134 -31.50 1.41 -0.52
CA ALA A 134 -32.69 0.74 -0.03
C ALA A 134 -33.03 -0.52 -0.83
N GLU A 135 -32.74 -0.55 -2.09
CA GLU A 135 -32.89 -1.68 -3.02
C GLU A 135 -32.03 -2.88 -2.63
N ASP A 136 -30.93 -2.68 -1.91
CA ASP A 136 -30.06 -3.76 -1.45
C ASP A 136 -30.71 -4.55 -0.30
N PHE A 137 -31.79 -4.05 0.26
CA PHE A 137 -32.54 -4.69 1.33
C PHE A 137 -33.84 -5.34 0.85
N ALA A 138 -34.11 -5.26 -0.40
CA ALA A 138 -35.33 -5.83 -0.97
C ALA A 138 -35.20 -7.35 -1.16
#